data_d925732137b5bf5b6240bf9a03a9bc04
#
_entry.id   d925732137b5bf5b6240bf9a03a9bc04
#
_cell.length_a   1.000
_cell.length_b   1.000
_cell.length_c   1.000
_cell.angle_alpha   90.00
_cell.angle_beta   90.00
_cell.angle_gamma   90.00
#
_symmetry.space_group_name_H-M   'P 1'
#
loop_
_entity.id
_entity.type
_entity.pdbx_description
1 polymer ?
#
loop_
_entity_poly.entity_id
_entity_poly.type
_entity_poly.pdbx_seq_one_letter_code
_entity_poly.pdbx_strand_id
1 'polypeptide(L)'
;MTLELGGKSPNIVFADSDLDYAVEYSHAAVFFNQGQCCSAGTRTFVQDTIYDEFVKRSVLRAQKRTVGDPFNEEIEQGPQVKKFFSTKFNDKSSTLYLICIFDLKTKKS
;
A
#
# COMPACT_ATOMS: atom_id res chain seq x y z
N MET A 1 -19.72 -10.15 24.05
CA MET A 1 -18.58 -9.25 23.93
C MET A 1 -18.25 -9.12 22.47
N THR A 2 -18.12 -7.90 21.93
CA THR A 2 -17.70 -7.62 20.55
C THR A 2 -16.23 -7.21 20.56
N LEU A 3 -15.41 -7.76 19.65
CA LEU A 3 -13.96 -7.54 19.59
C LEU A 3 -13.58 -6.91 18.24
N GLU A 4 -12.81 -5.81 18.29
CA GLU A 4 -12.22 -5.12 17.14
C GLU A 4 -10.69 -5.16 17.29
N LEU A 5 -10.04 -6.17 16.70
CA LEU A 5 -8.64 -6.52 16.98
C LEU A 5 -7.64 -6.11 15.89
N GLY A 6 -8.12 -5.36 14.89
CA GLY A 6 -7.31 -4.99 13.74
C GLY A 6 -7.08 -6.13 12.76
N GLY A 7 -6.15 -5.97 11.82
CA GLY A 7 -5.91 -6.96 10.78
C GLY A 7 -4.59 -6.77 10.04
N LYS A 8 -4.24 -7.80 9.27
CA LYS A 8 -3.16 -7.83 8.29
C LYS A 8 -3.66 -8.57 7.06
N SER A 9 -4.67 -7.99 6.40
CA SER A 9 -5.39 -8.62 5.30
C SER A 9 -4.49 -8.87 4.08
N PRO A 10 -4.62 -10.02 3.41
CA PRO A 10 -3.88 -10.28 2.17
C PRO A 10 -4.54 -9.56 0.99
N ASN A 11 -3.69 -9.18 0.04
CA ASN A 11 -4.05 -8.75 -1.30
C ASN A 11 -3.24 -9.60 -2.28
N ILE A 12 -3.87 -10.28 -3.22
CA ILE A 12 -3.22 -11.28 -4.08
C ILE A 12 -3.38 -10.86 -5.53
N VAL A 13 -2.25 -10.74 -6.24
CA VAL A 13 -2.20 -10.29 -7.63
C VAL A 13 -1.60 -11.39 -8.50
N PHE A 14 -2.35 -11.86 -9.48
CA PHE A 14 -1.93 -12.85 -10.47
C PHE A 14 -1.53 -12.18 -11.79
N ALA A 15 -0.76 -12.90 -12.62
CA ALA A 15 -0.20 -12.39 -13.86
C ALA A 15 -1.23 -12.06 -14.96
N ASP A 16 -2.43 -12.63 -14.89
CA ASP A 16 -3.53 -12.39 -15.81
C ASP A 16 -4.37 -11.14 -15.44
N SER A 17 -4.05 -10.47 -14.32
CA SER A 17 -4.71 -9.22 -13.93
C SER A 17 -4.21 -8.04 -14.78
N ASP A 18 -5.06 -7.03 -14.96
CA ASP A 18 -4.63 -5.72 -15.45
C ASP A 18 -3.68 -5.09 -14.43
N LEU A 19 -2.42 -4.90 -14.82
CA LEU A 19 -1.36 -4.50 -13.91
C LEU A 19 -1.51 -3.06 -13.39
N ASP A 20 -1.98 -2.14 -14.24
CA ASP A 20 -2.19 -0.75 -13.82
C ASP A 20 -3.34 -0.65 -12.82
N TYR A 21 -4.42 -1.36 -13.09
CA TYR A 21 -5.53 -1.50 -12.18
C TYR A 21 -5.12 -2.14 -10.85
N ALA A 22 -4.35 -3.24 -10.90
CA ALA A 22 -3.87 -3.94 -9.71
C ALA A 22 -2.98 -3.05 -8.83
N VAL A 23 -2.10 -2.24 -9.44
CA VAL A 23 -1.25 -1.28 -8.72
C VAL A 23 -2.10 -0.21 -8.04
N GLU A 24 -3.06 0.40 -8.75
CA GLU A 24 -3.89 1.47 -8.19
C GLU A 24 -4.76 0.96 -7.03
N TYR A 25 -5.39 -0.21 -7.18
CA TYR A 25 -6.20 -0.81 -6.12
C TYR A 25 -5.38 -1.28 -4.92
N SER A 26 -4.20 -1.84 -5.14
CA SER A 26 -3.28 -2.19 -4.06
C SER A 26 -2.83 -0.96 -3.28
N HIS A 27 -2.56 0.14 -3.99
CA HIS A 27 -2.25 1.42 -3.38
C HIS A 27 -3.43 1.94 -2.54
N ALA A 28 -4.62 2.00 -3.11
CA ALA A 28 -5.82 2.44 -2.40
C ALA A 28 -6.10 1.56 -1.17
N ALA A 29 -5.96 0.23 -1.29
CA ALA A 29 -6.21 -0.72 -0.20
C ALA A 29 -5.31 -0.51 1.02
N VAL A 30 -4.09 0.01 0.83
CA VAL A 30 -3.13 0.27 1.93
C VAL A 30 -3.27 1.68 2.48
N PHE A 31 -3.42 2.69 1.59
CA PHE A 31 -3.36 4.08 1.99
C PHE A 31 -4.72 4.70 2.33
N PHE A 32 -5.81 4.00 2.08
CA PHE A 32 -7.14 4.45 2.52
C PHE A 32 -7.14 4.78 4.01
N ASN A 33 -7.75 5.91 4.37
CA ASN A 33 -7.82 6.39 5.75
C ASN A 33 -6.45 6.40 6.48
N GLN A 34 -5.38 6.84 5.81
CA GLN A 34 -3.99 6.89 6.29
C GLN A 34 -3.46 5.50 6.74
N GLY A 35 -4.00 4.42 6.19
CA GLY A 35 -3.67 3.04 6.57
C GLY A 35 -4.34 2.57 7.86
N GLN A 36 -5.27 3.34 8.42
CA GLN A 36 -6.02 3.00 9.63
C GLN A 36 -7.33 2.29 9.28
N CYS A 37 -7.20 1.08 8.76
CA CYS A 37 -8.33 0.26 8.33
C CYS A 37 -8.05 -1.20 8.68
N CYS A 38 -8.97 -1.86 9.37
CA CYS A 38 -8.84 -3.27 9.78
C CYS A 38 -8.76 -4.24 8.59
N SER A 39 -9.38 -3.89 7.48
CA SER A 39 -9.37 -4.65 6.22
C SER A 39 -8.33 -4.19 5.20
N ALA A 40 -7.42 -3.27 5.55
CA ALA A 40 -6.38 -2.79 4.65
C ALA A 40 -5.52 -3.94 4.10
N GLY A 41 -5.31 -3.98 2.79
CA GLY A 41 -4.51 -4.99 2.09
C GLY A 41 -3.00 -4.82 2.36
N THR A 42 -2.61 -4.95 3.63
CA THR A 42 -1.26 -4.63 4.10
C THR A 42 -0.20 -5.66 3.73
N ARG A 43 -0.61 -6.87 3.33
CA ARG A 43 0.27 -7.91 2.80
C ARG A 43 -0.09 -8.17 1.35
N THR A 44 0.70 -7.64 0.43
CA THR A 44 0.47 -7.82 -1.01
C THR A 44 1.35 -8.95 -1.53
N PHE A 45 0.71 -9.98 -2.05
CA PHE A 45 1.34 -11.14 -2.67
C PHE A 45 1.23 -11.01 -4.18
N VAL A 46 2.34 -11.05 -4.89
CA VAL A 46 2.39 -10.86 -6.33
C VAL A 46 3.04 -12.07 -6.98
N GLN A 47 2.44 -12.56 -8.06
CA GLN A 47 3.01 -13.66 -8.84
C GLN A 47 4.38 -13.26 -9.40
N ASP A 48 5.36 -14.17 -9.34
CA ASP A 48 6.77 -13.93 -9.64
C ASP A 48 7.01 -13.31 -11.02
N THR A 49 6.26 -13.74 -12.02
CA THR A 49 6.42 -13.28 -13.43
C THR A 49 6.13 -11.79 -13.63
N ILE A 50 5.37 -11.17 -12.76
CA ILE A 50 5.00 -9.73 -12.83
C ILE A 50 5.55 -8.92 -11.64
N TYR A 51 6.28 -9.57 -10.74
CA TYR A 51 6.69 -8.98 -9.46
C TYR A 51 7.49 -7.69 -9.65
N ASP A 52 8.55 -7.72 -10.46
CA ASP A 52 9.45 -6.57 -10.62
C ASP A 52 8.74 -5.36 -11.22
N GLU A 53 7.89 -5.60 -12.23
CA GLU A 53 7.14 -4.52 -12.86
C GLU A 53 6.05 -3.97 -11.94
N PHE A 54 5.38 -4.85 -11.18
CA PHE A 54 4.41 -4.43 -10.16
C PHE A 54 5.06 -3.54 -9.09
N VAL A 55 6.22 -3.96 -8.55
CA VAL A 55 6.97 -3.19 -7.55
C VAL A 55 7.37 -1.82 -8.11
N LYS A 56 7.94 -1.79 -9.32
CA LYS A 56 8.35 -0.55 -9.98
C LYS A 56 7.17 0.44 -10.13
N ARG A 57 6.03 -0.01 -10.61
CA ARG A 57 4.82 0.84 -10.77
C ARG A 57 4.26 1.27 -9.41
N SER A 58 4.25 0.39 -8.43
CA SER A 58 3.81 0.70 -7.07
C SER A 58 4.68 1.78 -6.41
N VAL A 59 5.99 1.73 -6.60
CA VAL A 59 6.93 2.79 -6.15
C VAL A 59 6.60 4.13 -6.80
N LEU A 60 6.43 4.15 -8.12
CA LEU A 60 6.10 5.37 -8.85
C LEU A 60 4.74 5.95 -8.41
N ARG A 61 3.74 5.09 -8.17
CA ARG A 61 2.43 5.50 -7.65
C ARG A 61 2.54 6.09 -6.25
N ALA A 62 3.30 5.44 -5.37
CA ALA A 62 3.51 5.91 -4.00
C ALA A 62 4.25 7.28 -3.95
N GLN A 63 5.21 7.49 -4.83
CA GLN A 63 5.94 8.76 -4.93
C GLN A 63 5.07 9.93 -5.41
N LYS A 64 4.01 9.65 -6.18
CA LYS A 64 3.05 10.66 -6.64
C LYS A 64 2.04 11.06 -5.57
N ARG A 65 1.89 10.26 -4.50
CA ARG A 65 0.92 10.53 -3.45
C ARG A 65 1.24 11.84 -2.74
N THR A 66 0.26 12.73 -2.68
CA THR A 66 0.36 14.03 -2.01
C THR A 66 -0.16 13.93 -0.57
N VAL A 67 0.64 14.39 0.38
CA VAL A 67 0.28 14.47 1.80
C VAL A 67 0.34 15.92 2.25
N GLY A 68 -0.72 16.43 2.87
CA GLY A 68 -0.76 17.83 3.26
C GLY A 68 -2.05 18.26 3.94
N ASP A 69 -2.43 19.52 3.76
CA ASP A 69 -3.63 20.11 4.36
C ASP A 69 -4.90 19.44 3.82
N PRO A 70 -5.74 18.83 4.68
CA PRO A 70 -6.95 18.13 4.25
C PRO A 70 -8.03 19.05 3.65
N PHE A 71 -7.93 20.36 3.79
CA PHE A 71 -8.82 21.33 3.16
C PHE A 71 -8.42 21.71 1.74
N ASN A 72 -7.26 21.25 1.26
CA ASN A 72 -6.83 21.42 -0.12
C ASN A 72 -7.26 20.20 -0.96
N GLU A 73 -8.11 20.41 -1.96
CA GLU A 73 -8.68 19.37 -2.84
C GLU A 73 -7.63 18.59 -3.66
N GLU A 74 -6.42 19.15 -3.84
CA GLU A 74 -5.31 18.49 -4.54
C GLU A 74 -4.55 17.48 -3.68
N ILE A 75 -4.87 17.40 -2.38
CA ILE A 75 -4.18 16.54 -1.42
C ILE A 75 -4.91 15.21 -1.27
N GLU A 76 -4.24 14.12 -1.56
CA GLU A 76 -4.81 12.76 -1.44
C GLU A 76 -4.89 12.25 0.00
N GLN A 77 -4.03 12.78 0.89
CA GLN A 77 -3.93 12.31 2.27
C GLN A 77 -3.66 13.46 3.24
N GLY A 78 -4.46 13.52 4.29
CA GLY A 78 -4.20 14.38 5.44
C GLY A 78 -3.03 13.90 6.31
N PRO A 79 -2.69 14.63 7.40
CA PRO A 79 -1.57 14.27 8.26
C PRO A 79 -1.82 12.98 9.04
N GLN A 80 -0.75 12.27 9.38
CA GLN A 80 -0.80 11.12 10.28
C GLN A 80 -1.08 11.56 11.73
N VAL A 81 -1.78 10.71 12.49
CA VAL A 81 -2.30 11.01 13.84
C VAL A 81 -1.21 11.29 14.87
N LYS A 82 -0.02 10.71 14.75
CA LYS A 82 1.08 10.89 15.72
C LYS A 82 2.35 11.44 15.07
N LYS A 83 2.96 12.41 15.73
CA LYS A 83 4.24 13.03 15.34
C LYS A 83 5.37 12.00 15.15
N PHE A 84 5.36 10.90 15.90
CA PHE A 84 6.33 9.81 15.76
C PHE A 84 6.23 9.12 14.38
N PHE A 85 5.02 8.99 13.84
CA PHE A 85 4.82 8.51 12.49
C PHE A 85 5.21 9.56 11.44
N SER A 86 4.89 10.85 11.67
CA SER A 86 5.19 11.91 10.72
C SER A 86 6.70 12.17 10.55
N THR A 87 7.52 12.04 11.59
CA THR A 87 8.98 12.21 11.49
C THR A 87 9.67 11.08 10.73
N LYS A 88 9.12 9.86 10.76
CA LYS A 88 9.60 8.75 9.92
C LYS A 88 9.11 8.82 8.46
N PHE A 89 8.02 9.54 8.21
CA PHE A 89 7.37 9.61 6.89
C PHE A 89 7.65 10.90 6.12
N ASN A 90 8.35 11.87 6.70
CA ASN A 90 8.82 13.08 5.99
C ASN A 90 9.94 12.78 4.97
N ASP A 91 10.55 11.61 5.03
CA ASP A 91 11.39 11.11 3.97
C ASP A 91 10.49 10.36 2.95
N LYS A 92 10.44 10.86 1.71
CA LYS A 92 9.66 10.26 0.60
C LYS A 92 9.98 8.78 0.37
N SER A 93 11.13 8.28 0.85
CA SER A 93 11.53 6.88 0.82
C SER A 93 10.83 6.03 1.87
N SER A 94 10.35 6.60 2.98
CA SER A 94 9.76 5.85 4.09
C SER A 94 8.30 5.47 3.89
N THR A 95 7.61 6.02 2.91
CA THR A 95 6.24 5.63 2.53
C THR A 95 6.17 4.18 2.03
N LEU A 96 7.27 3.65 1.52
CA LEU A 96 7.39 2.28 1.03
C LEU A 96 7.47 1.21 2.14
N TYR A 97 7.83 1.57 3.37
CA TYR A 97 8.01 0.59 4.45
C TYR A 97 6.71 0.02 5.02
N LEU A 98 5.56 0.58 4.66
CA LEU A 98 4.25 0.05 5.10
C LEU A 98 3.68 -1.04 4.19
N ILE A 99 4.21 -1.16 2.98
CA ILE A 99 3.76 -2.19 2.02
C ILE A 99 4.72 -3.36 2.10
N CYS A 100 4.31 -4.44 2.79
CA CYS A 100 5.00 -5.71 2.68
C CYS A 100 4.56 -6.38 1.37
N ILE A 101 5.38 -6.25 0.33
CA ILE A 101 5.16 -6.96 -0.93
C ILE A 101 5.90 -8.29 -0.87
N PHE A 102 5.18 -9.38 -1.09
CA PHE A 102 5.70 -10.73 -1.06
C PHE A 102 5.70 -11.33 -2.46
N ASP A 103 6.84 -11.88 -2.88
CA ASP A 103 6.93 -12.68 -4.09
C ASP A 103 6.27 -14.05 -3.86
N LEU A 104 5.29 -14.39 -4.68
CA LEU A 104 4.71 -15.72 -4.74
C LEU A 104 5.58 -16.61 -5.64
N LYS A 105 6.68 -17.09 -5.11
CA LYS A 105 7.46 -18.13 -5.79
C LYS A 105 6.64 -19.42 -5.81
N THR A 106 6.14 -19.78 -6.98
CA THR A 106 5.66 -21.13 -7.20
C THR A 106 6.87 -22.04 -7.10
N LYS A 107 6.97 -22.85 -6.02
CA LYS A 107 7.88 -24.01 -6.03
C LYS A 107 7.48 -24.85 -7.24
N LYS A 108 8.31 -24.84 -8.29
CA LYS A 108 8.27 -25.90 -9.29
C LYS A 108 8.56 -27.19 -8.55
N SER A 109 7.54 -28.04 -8.47
CA SER A 109 7.66 -29.44 -8.06
C SER A 109 8.51 -30.21 -9.06
#